data_7e2cb0c9f6a030d9e5507c90083f096f
#
_entry.id   7e2cb0c9f6a030d9e5507c90083f096f
#
_cell.length_a   1.000
_cell.length_b   1.000
_cell.length_c   1.000
_cell.angle_alpha   90.00
_cell.angle_beta   90.00
_cell.angle_gamma   90.00
#
_symmetry.space_group_name_H-M   'P 1'
#
loop_
_entity.id
_entity.type
_entity.pdbx_description
1 polymer ?
#
loop_
_entity_poly.entity_id
_entity_poly.type
_entity_poly.pdbx_seq_one_letter_code
_entity_poly.pdbx_strand_id
1 'polypeptide(L)'
;MLGCGVQVKSKANKSIGAFDMNALRWSKIILCTDADVDGFHIRTMLLTMLYRLTPDLIENNKVFIAESPLYEITSKDRTYFAYNEREKDQFLGELAGQKYTIQRSKGLGENDPDMMNLTTMNPKTRRLIQVKPGDIQQAAQMFDVLLGDNLTGRKDYIAQHGSEYLDDLDVS
;
A
#
# COMPACT_ATOMS: atom_id res chain seq x y z
N MET A 1 13.88 11.47 -10.04
CA MET A 1 12.43 11.60 -10.21
C MET A 1 11.76 12.45 -9.15
N LEU A 2 11.95 12.19 -7.85
CA LEU A 2 11.36 13.01 -6.77
C LEU A 2 11.96 14.41 -6.69
N GLY A 3 13.25 14.56 -6.96
CA GLY A 3 13.97 15.82 -6.97
C GLY A 3 14.59 16.23 -5.63
N CYS A 4 14.16 15.61 -4.53
CA CYS A 4 14.52 16.02 -3.17
C CYS A 4 15.85 15.44 -2.63
N GLY A 5 16.59 14.64 -3.40
CA GLY A 5 17.79 13.97 -2.90
C GLY A 5 17.51 12.84 -1.91
N VAL A 6 18.52 12.46 -1.12
CA VAL A 6 18.44 11.38 -0.11
C VAL A 6 19.13 11.78 1.19
N GLN A 7 18.70 11.18 2.32
CA GLN A 7 19.19 11.47 3.68
C GLN A 7 20.31 10.53 4.15
N VAL A 8 20.88 9.73 3.26
CA VAL A 8 21.91 8.76 3.63
C VAL A 8 23.25 9.46 3.83
N LYS A 9 23.80 9.35 5.04
CA LYS A 9 25.19 9.75 5.33
C LYS A 9 26.14 8.70 4.77
N SER A 10 26.49 8.81 3.49
CA SER A 10 27.54 7.97 2.88
C SER A 10 28.87 8.73 2.89
N LYS A 11 29.89 8.12 3.51
CA LYS A 11 31.28 8.63 3.41
C LYS A 11 31.86 8.47 2.00
N ALA A 12 31.27 7.61 1.16
CA ALA A 12 31.82 7.18 -0.13
C ALA A 12 31.31 7.94 -1.35
N ASN A 13 30.15 8.60 -1.28
CA ASN A 13 29.54 9.23 -2.46
C ASN A 13 29.05 10.65 -2.17
N LYS A 14 29.91 11.62 -2.42
CA LYS A 14 29.56 13.05 -2.42
C LYS A 14 28.66 13.46 -3.61
N SER A 15 28.39 12.56 -4.57
CA SER A 15 27.58 12.83 -5.75
C SER A 15 26.07 12.64 -5.53
N ILE A 16 25.66 12.00 -4.43
CA ILE A 16 24.24 11.89 -4.08
C ILE A 16 23.87 13.21 -3.40
N GLY A 17 22.99 13.99 -4.02
CA GLY A 17 22.56 15.29 -3.50
C GLY A 17 21.97 15.15 -2.10
N ALA A 18 22.32 16.10 -1.23
CA ALA A 18 21.70 16.18 0.10
C ALA A 18 20.17 16.32 -0.03
N PHE A 19 19.46 15.77 0.93
CA PHE A 19 17.99 15.88 0.96
C PHE A 19 17.57 17.33 1.16
N ASP A 20 16.66 17.80 0.31
CA ASP A 20 16.00 19.09 0.41
C ASP A 20 14.52 18.94 0.10
N MET A 21 13.67 19.16 1.12
CA MET A 21 12.22 19.08 0.97
C MET A 21 11.67 20.11 -0.01
N ASN A 22 12.29 21.29 -0.12
CA ASN A 22 11.85 22.34 -1.02
C ASN A 22 12.09 22.00 -2.49
N ALA A 23 13.04 21.07 -2.76
CA ALA A 23 13.29 20.56 -4.09
C ALA A 23 12.34 19.42 -4.50
N LEU A 24 11.45 18.97 -3.59
CA LEU A 24 10.44 17.97 -3.90
C LEU A 24 9.47 18.50 -4.96
N ARG A 25 9.38 17.80 -6.08
CA ARG A 25 8.57 18.22 -7.24
C ARG A 25 7.08 17.90 -7.10
N TRP A 26 6.69 17.07 -6.13
CA TRP A 26 5.36 16.48 -6.03
C TRP A 26 4.73 16.73 -4.67
N SER A 27 3.45 17.02 -4.66
CA SER A 27 2.70 17.22 -3.41
C SER A 27 2.47 15.92 -2.65
N LYS A 28 2.34 14.79 -3.37
CA LYS A 28 2.10 13.46 -2.83
C LYS A 28 2.87 12.41 -3.62
N ILE A 29 3.33 11.38 -2.93
CA ILE A 29 3.89 10.15 -3.47
C ILE A 29 2.88 9.06 -3.14
N ILE A 30 2.30 8.43 -4.16
CA ILE A 30 1.24 7.45 -3.99
C ILE A 30 1.76 6.12 -4.50
N LEU A 31 1.87 5.13 -3.61
CA LEU A 31 2.21 3.77 -3.97
C LEU A 31 0.94 3.06 -4.43
N CYS A 32 0.97 2.57 -5.67
CA CYS A 32 -0.10 1.79 -6.26
C CYS A 32 0.49 0.44 -6.67
N THR A 33 0.03 -0.63 -6.02
CA THR A 33 0.46 -2.02 -6.25
C THR A 33 -0.77 -2.90 -6.36
N ASP A 34 -0.59 -4.08 -6.92
CA ASP A 34 -1.65 -5.08 -6.97
C ASP A 34 -2.17 -5.41 -5.57
N ALA A 35 -3.41 -5.84 -5.48
CA ALA A 35 -4.07 -6.17 -4.22
C ALA A 35 -3.85 -7.65 -3.83
N ASP A 36 -2.65 -8.17 -4.08
CA ASP A 36 -2.23 -9.53 -3.79
C ASP A 36 -0.95 -9.56 -2.93
N VAL A 37 -0.49 -10.76 -2.60
CA VAL A 37 0.70 -10.99 -1.76
C VAL A 37 1.96 -10.37 -2.38
N ASP A 38 2.14 -10.49 -3.69
CA ASP A 38 3.29 -9.94 -4.40
C ASP A 38 3.25 -8.41 -4.40
N GLY A 39 2.08 -7.82 -4.63
CA GLY A 39 1.87 -6.38 -4.53
C GLY A 39 2.13 -5.83 -3.14
N PHE A 40 1.74 -6.56 -2.08
CA PHE A 40 2.06 -6.20 -0.69
C PHE A 40 3.55 -6.26 -0.41
N HIS A 41 4.25 -7.27 -0.94
CA HIS A 41 5.70 -7.38 -0.83
C HIS A 41 6.42 -6.19 -1.51
N ILE A 42 6.05 -5.88 -2.76
CA ILE A 42 6.60 -4.73 -3.50
C ILE A 42 6.34 -3.42 -2.73
N ARG A 43 5.14 -3.23 -2.22
CA ARG A 43 4.77 -2.08 -1.40
C ARG A 43 5.65 -1.94 -0.16
N THR A 44 5.86 -3.05 0.55
CA THR A 44 6.70 -3.09 1.75
C THR A 44 8.14 -2.73 1.43
N MET A 45 8.69 -3.24 0.32
CA MET A 45 10.04 -2.89 -0.13
C MET A 45 10.15 -1.39 -0.48
N LEU A 46 9.18 -0.82 -1.17
CA LEU A 46 9.15 0.61 -1.51
C LEU A 46 9.05 1.49 -0.27
N LEU A 47 8.19 1.11 0.70
CA LEU A 47 8.08 1.81 1.98
C LEU A 47 9.40 1.75 2.76
N THR A 48 10.04 0.58 2.79
CA THR A 48 11.36 0.41 3.43
C THR A 48 12.41 1.30 2.76
N MET A 49 12.42 1.34 1.44
CA MET A 49 13.33 2.22 0.68
C MET A 49 13.10 3.70 1.04
N LEU A 50 11.85 4.16 1.03
CA LEU A 50 11.51 5.54 1.39
C LEU A 50 11.87 5.84 2.83
N TYR A 51 11.59 4.93 3.77
CA TYR A 51 11.94 5.07 5.17
C TYR A 51 13.45 5.19 5.39
N ARG A 52 14.26 4.36 4.72
CA ARG A 52 15.72 4.36 4.87
C ARG A 52 16.41 5.52 4.16
N LEU A 53 15.89 5.94 2.99
CA LEU A 53 16.56 6.93 2.15
C LEU A 53 16.00 8.35 2.33
N THR A 54 14.73 8.49 2.66
CA THR A 54 14.01 9.78 2.72
C THR A 54 12.93 9.77 3.80
N PRO A 55 13.28 9.50 5.08
CA PRO A 55 12.29 9.43 6.18
C PRO A 55 11.45 10.69 6.31
N ASP A 56 12.01 11.87 6.06
CA ASP A 56 11.27 13.15 6.10
C ASP A 56 10.06 13.18 5.17
N LEU A 57 10.05 12.42 4.07
CA LEU A 57 8.86 12.33 3.20
C LEU A 57 7.68 11.68 3.93
N ILE A 58 7.94 10.70 4.77
CA ILE A 58 6.92 10.03 5.58
C ILE A 58 6.50 10.93 6.73
N GLU A 59 7.44 11.51 7.45
CA GLU A 59 7.20 12.43 8.58
C GLU A 59 6.39 13.66 8.16
N ASN A 60 6.65 14.19 6.97
CA ASN A 60 5.93 15.34 6.41
C ASN A 60 4.66 14.93 5.63
N ASN A 61 4.16 13.71 5.84
CA ASN A 61 2.88 13.26 5.28
C ASN A 61 2.82 13.31 3.74
N LYS A 62 3.93 12.98 3.06
CA LYS A 62 3.99 13.00 1.60
C LYS A 62 3.72 11.64 0.97
N VAL A 63 3.76 10.55 1.76
CA VAL A 63 3.66 9.18 1.27
C VAL A 63 2.28 8.59 1.56
N PHE A 64 1.67 8.01 0.54
CA PHE A 64 0.34 7.41 0.59
C PHE A 64 0.35 6.06 -0.12
N ILE A 65 -0.60 5.20 0.25
CA ILE A 65 -0.92 3.97 -0.44
C ILE A 65 -2.29 4.16 -1.09
N ALA A 66 -2.41 3.87 -2.38
CA ALA A 66 -3.72 3.77 -3.03
C ALA A 66 -4.32 2.40 -2.71
N GLU A 67 -5.56 2.39 -2.22
CA GLU A 67 -6.31 1.15 -2.08
C GLU A 67 -6.90 0.77 -3.43
N SER A 68 -6.60 -0.47 -3.87
CA SER A 68 -7.25 -1.08 -5.03
C SER A 68 -8.37 -2.00 -4.55
N PRO A 69 -9.56 -2.01 -5.20
CA PRO A 69 -10.63 -2.89 -4.79
C PRO A 69 -10.27 -4.35 -5.05
N LEU A 70 -10.71 -5.23 -4.15
CA LEU A 70 -10.58 -6.68 -4.30
C LEU A 70 -11.70 -7.27 -5.14
N TYR A 71 -12.88 -6.64 -5.11
CA TYR A 71 -14.07 -7.12 -5.78
C TYR A 71 -14.79 -6.01 -6.54
N GLU A 72 -15.21 -6.33 -7.75
CA GLU A 72 -16.19 -5.59 -8.54
C GLU A 72 -17.50 -6.37 -8.53
N ILE A 73 -18.58 -5.73 -8.09
CA ILE A 73 -19.92 -6.31 -8.00
C ILE A 73 -20.81 -5.51 -8.92
N THR A 74 -21.18 -6.07 -10.06
CA THR A 74 -21.99 -5.40 -11.06
C THR A 74 -23.41 -5.92 -11.02
N SER A 75 -24.36 -5.03 -10.76
CA SER A 75 -25.79 -5.23 -10.91
C SER A 75 -26.28 -4.58 -12.22
N LYS A 76 -27.57 -4.74 -12.55
CA LYS A 76 -28.15 -4.15 -13.76
C LYS A 76 -27.98 -2.64 -13.83
N ASP A 77 -28.04 -1.95 -12.69
CA ASP A 77 -28.15 -0.51 -12.62
C ASP A 77 -26.88 0.17 -12.04
N ARG A 78 -25.99 -0.61 -11.41
CA ARG A 78 -24.84 -0.05 -10.68
C ARG A 78 -23.71 -1.05 -10.48
N THR A 79 -22.48 -0.54 -10.49
CA THR A 79 -21.27 -1.27 -10.09
C THR A 79 -20.79 -0.78 -8.71
N TYR A 80 -20.47 -1.72 -7.83
CA TYR A 80 -19.93 -1.50 -6.50
C TYR A 80 -18.49 -2.03 -6.44
N PHE A 81 -17.64 -1.36 -5.69
CA PHE A 81 -16.27 -1.75 -5.48
C PHE A 81 -16.04 -2.05 -4.00
N ALA A 82 -15.72 -3.30 -3.67
CA ALA A 82 -15.43 -3.71 -2.31
C ALA A 82 -13.92 -3.91 -2.12
N TYR A 83 -13.40 -3.39 -1.02
CA TYR A 83 -11.97 -3.38 -0.70
C TYR A 83 -11.60 -4.46 0.33
N ASN A 84 -12.59 -5.16 0.87
CA ASN A 84 -12.44 -6.28 1.79
C ASN A 84 -13.71 -7.15 1.77
N GLU A 85 -13.64 -8.32 2.41
CA GLU A 85 -14.75 -9.26 2.50
C GLU A 85 -15.99 -8.64 3.16
N ARG A 86 -15.80 -7.84 4.19
CA ARG A 86 -16.89 -7.19 4.92
C ARG A 86 -17.68 -6.23 4.03
N GLU A 87 -17.00 -5.41 3.24
CA GLU A 87 -17.66 -4.51 2.27
C GLU A 87 -18.38 -5.31 1.18
N LYS A 88 -17.77 -6.41 0.71
CA LYS A 88 -18.40 -7.31 -0.25
C LYS A 88 -19.73 -7.85 0.32
N ASP A 89 -19.70 -8.42 1.53
CA ASP A 89 -20.87 -9.01 2.15
C ASP A 89 -21.97 -7.97 2.41
N GLN A 90 -21.59 -6.75 2.77
CA GLN A 90 -22.54 -5.63 2.91
C GLN A 90 -23.24 -5.34 1.58
N PHE A 91 -22.50 -5.20 0.48
CA PHE A 91 -23.09 -4.93 -0.84
C PHE A 91 -23.95 -6.09 -1.33
N LEU A 92 -23.57 -7.34 -1.05
CA LEU A 92 -24.39 -8.50 -1.36
C LEU A 92 -25.72 -8.51 -0.58
N GLY A 93 -25.68 -8.07 0.66
CA GLY A 93 -26.90 -7.86 1.46
C GLY A 93 -27.83 -6.81 0.87
N GLU A 94 -27.28 -5.69 0.39
CA GLU A 94 -28.04 -4.63 -0.29
C GLU A 94 -28.66 -5.10 -1.63
N LEU A 95 -27.99 -6.04 -2.32
CA LEU A 95 -28.43 -6.61 -3.59
C LEU A 95 -29.29 -7.86 -3.43
N ALA A 96 -29.74 -8.20 -2.23
CA ALA A 96 -30.54 -9.38 -1.97
C ALA A 96 -31.79 -9.42 -2.87
N GLY A 97 -31.94 -10.51 -3.63
CA GLY A 97 -33.04 -10.69 -4.61
C GLY A 97 -32.83 -10.08 -5.99
N GLN A 98 -31.69 -9.40 -6.21
CA GLN A 98 -31.30 -8.88 -7.53
C GLN A 98 -30.29 -9.82 -8.21
N LYS A 99 -30.21 -9.72 -9.55
CA LYS A 99 -29.15 -10.40 -10.29
C LYS A 99 -27.89 -9.52 -10.28
N TYR A 100 -26.77 -10.12 -9.92
CA TYR A 100 -25.45 -9.47 -9.94
C TYR A 100 -24.38 -10.45 -10.43
N THR A 101 -23.24 -9.90 -10.82
CA THR A 101 -21.99 -10.63 -11.09
C THR A 101 -20.91 -10.13 -10.14
N ILE A 102 -20.06 -11.02 -9.67
CA ILE A 102 -18.89 -10.67 -8.85
C ILE A 102 -17.64 -11.04 -9.66
N GLN A 103 -16.74 -10.08 -9.78
CA GLN A 103 -15.42 -10.30 -10.35
C GLN A 103 -14.37 -9.96 -9.27
N ARG A 104 -13.42 -10.87 -9.04
CA ARG A 104 -12.27 -10.60 -8.17
C ARG A 104 -11.20 -9.91 -9.00
N SER A 105 -10.75 -8.73 -8.55
CA SER A 105 -9.61 -8.04 -9.13
C SER A 105 -8.33 -8.69 -8.63
N LYS A 106 -7.47 -9.17 -9.54
CA LYS A 106 -6.20 -9.81 -9.21
C LYS A 106 -5.04 -8.86 -9.38
N GLY A 107 -4.98 -8.14 -10.48
CA GLY A 107 -3.90 -7.21 -10.77
C GLY A 107 -4.38 -5.93 -11.42
N LEU A 108 -3.60 -4.86 -11.26
CA LEU A 108 -3.91 -3.53 -11.82
C LEU A 108 -4.03 -3.55 -13.35
N GLY A 109 -3.31 -4.47 -14.02
CA GLY A 109 -3.32 -4.61 -15.47
C GLY A 109 -4.59 -5.30 -16.02
N GLU A 110 -5.37 -5.94 -15.16
CA GLU A 110 -6.63 -6.61 -15.53
C GLU A 110 -7.85 -5.69 -15.39
N ASN A 111 -7.67 -4.55 -14.74
CA ASN A 111 -8.75 -3.60 -14.47
C ASN A 111 -9.02 -2.72 -15.68
N ASP A 112 -10.29 -2.50 -15.96
CA ASP A 112 -10.71 -1.55 -16.99
C ASP A 112 -10.23 -0.12 -16.67
N PRO A 113 -9.90 0.70 -17.69
CA PRO A 113 -9.45 2.10 -17.48
C PRO A 113 -10.45 2.93 -16.67
N ASP A 114 -11.75 2.75 -16.85
CA ASP A 114 -12.79 3.46 -16.12
C ASP A 114 -12.83 3.06 -14.65
N MET A 115 -12.65 1.76 -14.36
CA MET A 115 -12.51 1.24 -13.00
C MET A 115 -11.26 1.83 -12.34
N MET A 116 -10.10 1.79 -13.01
CA MET A 116 -8.86 2.38 -12.51
C MET A 116 -9.01 3.88 -12.24
N ASN A 117 -9.68 4.59 -13.12
CA ASN A 117 -9.97 6.00 -12.89
C ASN A 117 -10.79 6.21 -11.63
N LEU A 118 -11.93 5.50 -11.51
CA LEU A 118 -12.87 5.68 -10.38
C LEU A 118 -12.27 5.29 -9.03
N THR A 119 -11.51 4.20 -8.98
CA THR A 119 -11.07 3.59 -7.71
C THR A 119 -9.69 4.07 -7.24
N THR A 120 -8.79 4.39 -8.17
CA THR A 120 -7.36 4.58 -7.87
C THR A 120 -6.82 5.94 -8.30
N MET A 121 -7.17 6.40 -9.50
CA MET A 121 -6.53 7.58 -10.10
C MET A 121 -7.26 8.89 -9.80
N ASN A 122 -8.58 8.89 -9.76
CA ASN A 122 -9.38 10.10 -9.58
C ASN A 122 -9.28 10.64 -8.14
N PRO A 123 -8.77 11.86 -7.94
CA PRO A 123 -8.64 12.45 -6.61
C PRO A 123 -9.94 12.58 -5.81
N LYS A 124 -11.10 12.58 -6.48
CA LYS A 124 -12.42 12.75 -5.84
C LYS A 124 -12.99 11.43 -5.31
N THR A 125 -12.60 10.29 -5.89
CA THR A 125 -13.22 9.00 -5.61
C THR A 125 -12.26 7.97 -5.03
N ARG A 126 -10.96 8.12 -5.31
CA ARG A 126 -9.92 7.19 -4.81
C ARG A 126 -9.83 7.18 -3.30
N ARG A 127 -9.48 6.02 -2.76
CA ARG A 127 -9.12 5.86 -1.34
C ARG A 127 -7.61 5.90 -1.19
N LEU A 128 -7.11 6.71 -0.25
CA LEU A 128 -5.70 6.80 0.08
C LEU A 128 -5.49 6.54 1.57
N ILE A 129 -4.60 5.62 1.88
CA ILE A 129 -4.08 5.41 3.22
C ILE A 129 -2.82 6.26 3.36
N GLN A 130 -2.81 7.19 4.31
CA GLN A 130 -1.62 7.96 4.63
C GLN A 130 -0.65 7.12 5.43
N VAL A 131 0.61 7.04 4.99
CA VAL A 131 1.66 6.35 5.72
C VAL A 131 2.13 7.26 6.85
N LYS A 132 1.91 6.81 8.09
CA LYS A 132 2.36 7.50 9.31
C LYS A 132 3.17 6.51 10.14
N PRO A 133 4.45 6.76 10.41
CA PRO A 133 5.15 5.99 11.43
C PRO A 133 4.55 6.37 12.79
N GLY A 134 4.04 5.40 13.53
CA GLY A 134 3.51 5.62 14.88
C GLY A 134 4.63 5.96 15.85
N ASP A 135 5.74 5.24 15.73
CA ASP A 135 6.99 5.45 16.44
C ASP A 135 8.15 5.09 15.51
N ILE A 136 9.05 6.03 15.28
CA ILE A 136 10.20 5.86 14.37
C ILE A 136 11.12 4.73 14.85
N GLN A 137 11.31 4.58 16.18
CA GLN A 137 12.16 3.54 16.74
C GLN A 137 11.51 2.16 16.57
N GLN A 138 10.21 2.03 16.83
CA GLN A 138 9.47 0.79 16.63
C GLN A 138 9.41 0.40 15.15
N ALA A 139 9.19 1.38 14.26
CA ALA A 139 9.24 1.15 12.82
C ALA A 139 10.63 0.66 12.37
N ALA A 140 11.72 1.27 12.86
CA ALA A 140 13.08 0.83 12.55
C ALA A 140 13.34 -0.60 13.01
N GLN A 141 12.96 -0.94 14.25
CA GLN A 141 13.08 -2.29 14.78
C GLN A 141 12.29 -3.30 13.96
N MET A 142 11.05 -2.95 13.59
CA MET A 142 10.19 -3.81 12.77
C MET A 142 10.79 -4.07 11.39
N PHE A 143 11.32 -3.05 10.73
CA PHE A 143 12.02 -3.22 9.46
C PHE A 143 13.27 -4.09 9.59
N ASP A 144 14.04 -3.94 10.68
CA ASP A 144 15.22 -4.77 10.91
C ASP A 144 14.86 -6.24 11.21
N VAL A 145 13.78 -6.49 11.96
CA VAL A 145 13.29 -7.85 12.24
C VAL A 145 12.72 -8.51 10.98
N LEU A 146 11.81 -7.83 10.27
CA LEU A 146 11.08 -8.44 9.16
C LEU A 146 11.87 -8.45 7.85
N LEU A 147 12.77 -7.49 7.61
CA LEU A 147 13.47 -7.28 6.34
C LEU A 147 15.01 -7.28 6.48
N GLY A 148 15.53 -7.38 7.71
CA GLY A 148 16.96 -7.50 7.97
C GLY A 148 17.50 -8.92 7.77
N ASP A 149 18.76 -9.14 8.13
CA ASP A 149 19.45 -10.43 7.93
C ASP A 149 19.19 -11.46 9.04
N ASN A 150 18.49 -11.08 10.12
CA ASN A 150 18.19 -11.95 11.25
C ASN A 150 16.99 -12.87 10.97
N LEU A 151 17.25 -14.01 10.30
CA LEU A 151 16.23 -15.01 9.97
C LEU A 151 15.55 -15.63 11.19
N THR A 152 16.31 -15.86 12.28
CA THR A 152 15.77 -16.46 13.51
C THR A 152 14.77 -15.50 14.16
N GLY A 153 15.16 -14.25 14.36
CA GLY A 153 14.26 -13.23 14.93
C GLY A 153 12.99 -13.02 14.11
N ARG A 154 13.09 -13.11 12.78
CA ARG A 154 11.91 -13.04 11.89
C ARG A 154 10.97 -14.24 12.09
N LYS A 155 11.51 -15.46 12.15
CA LYS A 155 10.70 -16.68 12.38
C LYS A 155 10.00 -16.62 13.73
N ASP A 156 10.72 -16.19 14.77
CA ASP A 156 10.17 -16.05 16.11
C ASP A 156 9.05 -15.00 16.16
N TYR A 157 9.23 -13.85 15.50
CA TYR A 157 8.20 -12.82 15.40
C TYR A 157 6.95 -13.35 14.68
N ILE A 158 7.13 -14.02 13.54
CA ILE A 158 6.00 -14.60 12.77
C ILE A 158 5.28 -15.67 13.61
N ALA A 159 6.02 -16.51 14.32
CA ALA A 159 5.41 -17.52 15.19
C ALA A 159 4.58 -16.95 16.33
N GLN A 160 5.00 -15.79 16.87
CA GLN A 160 4.31 -15.11 17.97
C GLN A 160 3.11 -14.29 17.52
N HIS A 161 3.20 -13.62 16.37
CA HIS A 161 2.23 -12.62 15.92
C HIS A 161 1.48 -12.99 14.64
N GLY A 162 1.89 -14.06 13.94
CA GLY A 162 1.29 -14.42 12.66
C GLY A 162 -0.21 -14.70 12.72
N SER A 163 -0.70 -15.21 13.86
CA SER A 163 -2.14 -15.45 14.06
C SER A 163 -2.98 -14.17 14.09
N GLU A 164 -2.38 -13.02 14.40
CA GLU A 164 -3.07 -11.73 14.44
C GLU A 164 -3.44 -11.22 13.04
N TYR A 165 -2.79 -11.77 12.01
CA TYR A 165 -2.92 -11.35 10.60
C TYR A 165 -3.55 -12.41 9.70
N LEU A 166 -4.16 -13.47 10.28
CA LEU A 166 -4.75 -14.56 9.49
C LEU A 166 -5.89 -14.09 8.59
N ASP A 167 -6.66 -13.11 9.04
CA ASP A 167 -7.78 -12.55 8.27
C ASP A 167 -7.31 -11.66 7.11
N ASP A 168 -6.06 -11.22 7.14
CA ASP A 168 -5.44 -10.39 6.09
C ASP A 168 -4.69 -11.23 5.05
N LEU A 169 -4.54 -12.56 5.30
CA LEU A 169 -3.86 -13.46 4.38
C LEU A 169 -4.78 -13.83 3.20
N ASP A 170 -4.29 -13.61 2.00
CA ASP A 170 -4.91 -14.16 0.80
C ASP A 170 -4.62 -15.67 0.73
N VAL A 171 -5.60 -16.49 1.09
CA VAL A 171 -5.53 -17.98 1.11
C VAL A 171 -6.02 -18.55 -0.23
N SER A 172 -5.77 -17.88 -1.34
CA SER A 172 -6.15 -18.34 -2.68
C SER A 172 -5.18 -19.36 -3.25
#